data_2c5fa6d2de435293c162ceee5f1911cc
#
_entry.id   2c5fa6d2de435293c162ceee5f1911cc
#
_cell.length_a   1.000
_cell.length_b   1.000
_cell.length_c   1.000
_cell.angle_alpha   90.00
_cell.angle_beta   90.00
_cell.angle_gamma   90.00
#
_symmetry.space_group_name_H-M   'P 1'
#
loop_
_entity.id
_entity.type
_entity.pdbx_description
1 polymer ?
#
loop_
_entity_poly.entity_id
_entity_poly.type
_entity_poly.pdbx_seq_one_letter_code
_entity_poly.pdbx_strand_id
1 'polypeptide(L)'
;MKRISFIHRLLDLISPRICAVCGRRLAVTEDIVCASCNLQLPRTGFSGDAYDNEMARLFWVLLPIERAAALIYNQPHSQAAAMIYDMKYHNQPETAELMGSMMADEMMGDGFFDGIDLLIPVPLTRKRERQRGYNQSYEMAKGISEKTGIPIASDVVQRVNFAESQTHKNRYERQENVKGSFRLTNGTRISGKHVMLVDDVVTTGATIIACGQELVKAGNVKISVVCLGFSKE
;
A
#
# COMPACT_ATOMS: atom_id res chain seq x y z
N MET A 1 -5.04 -24.79 -2.14
CA MET A 1 -5.81 -24.69 -3.41
C MET A 1 -7.28 -24.50 -3.06
N LYS A 2 -7.83 -23.27 -3.19
CA LYS A 2 -9.27 -23.02 -3.07
C LYS A 2 -9.97 -23.81 -4.20
N ARG A 3 -10.92 -24.70 -3.87
CA ARG A 3 -11.76 -25.37 -4.87
C ARG A 3 -12.66 -24.31 -5.51
N ILE A 4 -12.37 -23.97 -6.75
CA ILE A 4 -13.19 -23.00 -7.52
C ILE A 4 -14.54 -23.65 -7.74
N SER A 5 -15.60 -23.06 -7.18
CA SER A 5 -16.98 -23.52 -7.32
C SER A 5 -17.39 -23.53 -8.79
N PHE A 6 -18.22 -24.49 -9.20
CA PHE A 6 -18.82 -24.56 -10.55
C PHE A 6 -19.51 -23.23 -10.95
N ILE A 7 -20.10 -22.54 -9.98
CA ILE A 7 -20.75 -21.23 -10.17
C ILE A 7 -19.73 -20.16 -10.60
N HIS A 8 -18.51 -20.14 -10.03
CA HIS A 8 -17.46 -19.19 -10.44
C HIS A 8 -17.01 -19.43 -11.89
N ARG A 9 -16.96 -20.69 -12.34
CA ARG A 9 -16.63 -21.01 -13.74
C ARG A 9 -17.72 -20.55 -14.72
N LEU A 10 -18.98 -20.60 -14.30
CA LEU A 10 -20.11 -20.13 -15.12
C LEU A 10 -20.13 -18.59 -15.20
N LEU A 11 -19.82 -17.91 -14.08
CA LEU A 11 -19.69 -16.45 -14.02
C LEU A 11 -18.51 -15.96 -14.87
N ASP A 12 -17.39 -16.68 -14.89
CA ASP A 12 -16.22 -16.36 -15.73
C ASP A 12 -16.51 -16.46 -17.25
N LEU A 13 -17.60 -17.12 -17.66
CA LEU A 13 -18.05 -17.15 -19.07
C LEU A 13 -18.80 -15.87 -19.46
N ILE A 14 -19.54 -15.28 -18.52
CA ILE A 14 -20.37 -14.10 -18.76
C ILE A 14 -19.57 -12.81 -18.48
N SER A 15 -18.76 -12.82 -17.42
CA SER A 15 -17.89 -11.70 -17.01
C SER A 15 -16.48 -12.25 -16.75
N PRO A 16 -15.65 -12.38 -17.79
CA PRO A 16 -14.32 -12.95 -17.64
C PRO A 16 -13.43 -12.05 -16.78
N ARG A 17 -12.73 -12.67 -15.82
CA ARG A 17 -11.69 -11.97 -15.07
C ARG A 17 -10.54 -11.60 -16.02
N ILE A 18 -10.05 -10.39 -15.90
CA ILE A 18 -8.98 -9.85 -16.74
C ILE A 18 -7.73 -9.60 -15.91
N CYS A 19 -6.56 -9.79 -16.51
CA CYS A 19 -5.28 -9.49 -15.89
C CYS A 19 -5.16 -7.99 -15.64
N ALA A 20 -4.90 -7.59 -14.39
CA ALA A 20 -4.75 -6.20 -13.99
C ALA A 20 -3.56 -5.48 -14.68
N VAL A 21 -2.64 -6.21 -15.28
CA VAL A 21 -1.45 -5.67 -15.95
C VAL A 21 -1.64 -5.54 -17.45
N CYS A 22 -2.13 -6.58 -18.15
CA CYS A 22 -2.20 -6.61 -19.62
C CYS A 22 -3.63 -6.69 -20.20
N GLY A 23 -4.67 -6.73 -19.35
CA GLY A 23 -6.07 -6.82 -19.80
C GLY A 23 -6.47 -8.17 -20.39
N ARG A 24 -5.56 -9.14 -20.52
CA ARG A 24 -5.87 -10.47 -21.05
C ARG A 24 -6.75 -11.25 -20.09
N ARG A 25 -7.66 -12.08 -20.61
CA ARG A 25 -8.44 -12.99 -19.79
C ARG A 25 -7.55 -13.89 -18.93
N LEU A 26 -7.88 -13.99 -17.65
CA LEU A 26 -7.18 -14.84 -16.70
C LEU A 26 -7.58 -16.32 -16.88
N ALA A 27 -6.63 -17.22 -16.67
CA ALA A 27 -6.91 -18.64 -16.54
C ALA A 27 -7.60 -18.93 -15.19
N VAL A 28 -8.19 -20.11 -15.07
CA VAL A 28 -8.95 -20.52 -13.85
C VAL A 28 -8.08 -20.49 -12.58
N THR A 29 -6.77 -20.71 -12.72
CA THR A 29 -5.79 -20.72 -11.64
C THR A 29 -5.14 -19.37 -11.36
N GLU A 30 -5.48 -18.34 -12.13
CA GLU A 30 -4.94 -17.00 -12.02
C GLU A 30 -5.97 -16.08 -11.35
N ASP A 31 -5.58 -15.29 -10.36
CA ASP A 31 -6.52 -14.46 -9.61
C ASP A 31 -6.54 -13.01 -10.09
N ILE A 32 -5.37 -12.37 -10.24
CA ILE A 32 -5.26 -10.92 -10.54
C ILE A 32 -4.35 -10.66 -11.73
N VAL A 33 -3.21 -11.33 -11.74
CA VAL A 33 -2.16 -11.15 -12.73
C VAL A 33 -1.92 -12.48 -13.43
N CYS A 34 -1.89 -12.47 -14.75
CA CYS A 34 -1.59 -13.69 -15.50
C CYS A 34 -0.13 -14.13 -15.28
N ALA A 35 0.14 -15.42 -15.42
CA ALA A 35 1.46 -16.01 -15.18
C ALA A 35 2.57 -15.27 -15.94
N SER A 36 2.35 -14.89 -17.20
CA SER A 36 3.33 -14.15 -18.00
C SER A 36 3.65 -12.77 -17.41
N CYS A 37 2.61 -11.99 -17.02
CA CYS A 37 2.83 -10.69 -16.38
C CYS A 37 3.45 -10.84 -15.00
N ASN A 38 3.03 -11.85 -14.22
CA ASN A 38 3.57 -12.12 -12.91
C ASN A 38 5.09 -12.36 -12.94
N LEU A 39 5.59 -13.12 -13.93
CA LEU A 39 7.01 -13.35 -14.12
C LEU A 39 7.79 -12.09 -14.57
N GLN A 40 7.12 -11.13 -15.19
CA GLN A 40 7.72 -9.90 -15.72
C GLN A 40 7.60 -8.71 -14.77
N LEU A 41 6.81 -8.79 -13.71
CA LEU A 41 6.72 -7.71 -12.72
C LEU A 41 8.10 -7.47 -12.07
N PRO A 42 8.57 -6.21 -12.06
CA PRO A 42 9.89 -5.85 -11.53
C PRO A 42 9.89 -5.91 -10.00
N ARG A 43 10.06 -7.10 -9.43
CA ARG A 43 10.12 -7.32 -7.96
C ARG A 43 11.28 -6.57 -7.35
N THR A 44 11.08 -5.97 -6.18
CA THR A 44 12.15 -5.30 -5.44
C THR A 44 12.99 -6.28 -4.62
N GLY A 45 12.36 -7.33 -4.09
CA GLY A 45 12.99 -8.26 -3.14
C GLY A 45 13.27 -7.66 -1.76
N PHE A 46 12.73 -6.47 -1.44
CA PHE A 46 13.03 -5.74 -0.22
C PHE A 46 12.55 -6.43 1.07
N SER A 47 11.61 -7.35 1.00
CA SER A 47 11.17 -8.11 2.18
C SER A 47 12.26 -8.99 2.76
N GLY A 48 13.19 -9.50 1.94
CA GLY A 48 14.33 -10.33 2.37
C GLY A 48 15.41 -9.52 3.10
N ASP A 49 15.52 -8.21 2.87
CA ASP A 49 16.38 -7.28 3.62
C ASP A 49 15.59 -6.02 3.98
N ALA A 50 14.58 -6.21 4.83
CA ALA A 50 13.55 -5.20 5.07
C ALA A 50 14.05 -4.01 5.92
N TYR A 51 15.17 -4.15 6.62
CA TYR A 51 15.75 -3.07 7.41
C TYR A 51 16.72 -2.20 6.59
N ASP A 52 17.52 -2.78 5.72
CA ASP A 52 18.55 -2.07 4.95
C ASP A 52 18.35 -2.23 3.44
N ASN A 53 17.40 -1.51 2.89
CA ASN A 53 17.16 -1.39 1.46
C ASN A 53 16.94 0.08 1.07
N GLU A 54 16.90 0.36 -0.24
CA GLU A 54 16.75 1.72 -0.77
C GLU A 54 15.51 2.45 -0.22
N MET A 55 14.42 1.75 -0.01
CA MET A 55 13.19 2.34 0.53
C MET A 55 13.30 2.58 2.03
N ALA A 56 13.86 1.65 2.81
CA ALA A 56 14.03 1.79 4.25
C ALA A 56 14.92 3.00 4.61
N ARG A 57 15.98 3.21 3.84
CA ARG A 57 16.91 4.33 4.02
C ARG A 57 16.26 5.70 3.91
N LEU A 58 15.14 5.84 3.19
CA LEU A 58 14.37 7.10 3.13
C LEU A 58 13.83 7.53 4.49
N PHE A 59 13.62 6.59 5.40
CA PHE A 59 12.95 6.81 6.66
C PHE A 59 13.91 6.87 7.85
N TRP A 60 15.14 6.37 7.69
CA TRP A 60 16.14 6.39 8.76
C TRP A 60 16.32 7.81 9.30
N VAL A 61 16.57 7.93 10.60
CA VAL A 61 16.72 9.22 11.31
C VAL A 61 15.38 10.00 11.46
N LEU A 62 14.40 9.79 10.56
CA LEU A 62 13.13 10.54 10.57
C LEU A 62 12.01 9.82 11.32
N LEU A 63 12.06 8.49 11.34
CA LEU A 63 11.06 7.62 11.98
C LEU A 63 11.74 6.42 12.64
N PRO A 64 11.17 5.85 13.71
CA PRO A 64 11.61 4.59 14.32
C PRO A 64 11.18 3.39 13.45
N ILE A 65 11.82 3.27 12.28
CA ILE A 65 11.50 2.22 11.30
C ILE A 65 12.14 0.90 11.69
N GLU A 66 11.33 -0.16 11.74
CA GLU A 66 11.79 -1.54 11.92
C GLU A 66 11.98 -2.26 10.57
N ARG A 67 11.05 -2.08 9.63
CA ARG A 67 11.07 -2.73 8.31
C ARG A 67 10.39 -1.85 7.27
N ALA A 68 10.87 -1.90 6.03
CA ALA A 68 10.20 -1.27 4.90
C ALA A 68 10.37 -2.12 3.64
N ALA A 69 9.28 -2.38 2.93
CA ALA A 69 9.32 -3.11 1.66
C ALA A 69 8.26 -2.61 0.67
N ALA A 70 8.58 -2.74 -0.60
CA ALA A 70 7.67 -2.58 -1.71
C ALA A 70 7.65 -3.88 -2.53
N LEU A 71 6.50 -4.22 -3.12
CA LEU A 71 6.41 -5.41 -3.96
C LEU A 71 7.20 -5.23 -5.25
N ILE A 72 6.99 -4.10 -5.93
CA ILE A 72 7.55 -3.86 -7.26
C ILE A 72 8.22 -2.48 -7.37
N TYR A 73 9.18 -2.36 -8.30
CA TYR A 73 9.63 -1.06 -8.77
C TYR A 73 8.55 -0.41 -9.64
N ASN A 74 8.19 0.83 -9.32
CA ASN A 74 7.24 1.63 -10.09
C ASN A 74 8.01 2.55 -11.04
N GLN A 75 8.28 2.07 -12.25
CA GLN A 75 8.97 2.85 -13.28
C GLN A 75 7.94 3.59 -14.16
N PRO A 76 8.17 4.86 -14.52
CA PRO A 76 7.32 5.59 -15.45
C PRO A 76 7.11 4.81 -16.76
N HIS A 77 5.90 4.86 -17.31
CA HIS A 77 5.50 4.20 -18.56
C HIS A 77 5.60 2.65 -18.56
N SER A 78 5.82 2.02 -17.41
CA SER A 78 5.78 0.57 -17.29
C SER A 78 4.35 0.04 -17.15
N GLN A 79 4.14 -1.23 -17.47
CA GLN A 79 2.85 -1.91 -17.22
C GLN A 79 2.50 -1.90 -15.71
N ALA A 80 3.48 -1.98 -14.85
CA ALA A 80 3.30 -1.88 -13.39
C ALA A 80 2.75 -0.49 -12.99
N ALA A 81 3.29 0.58 -13.58
CA ALA A 81 2.78 1.93 -13.35
C ALA A 81 1.34 2.11 -13.88
N ALA A 82 1.03 1.52 -15.04
CA ALA A 82 -0.34 1.55 -15.59
C ALA A 82 -1.33 0.85 -14.66
N MET A 83 -1.01 -0.33 -14.14
CA MET A 83 -1.82 -1.06 -13.15
C MET A 83 -2.09 -0.23 -11.89
N ILE A 84 -1.06 0.39 -11.33
CA ILE A 84 -1.20 1.27 -10.15
C ILE A 84 -2.06 2.49 -10.47
N TYR A 85 -1.94 3.04 -11.68
CA TYR A 85 -2.76 4.15 -12.15
C TYR A 85 -4.24 3.73 -12.25
N ASP A 86 -4.51 2.56 -12.83
CA ASP A 86 -5.87 2.04 -12.99
C ASP A 86 -6.55 1.82 -11.65
N MET A 87 -5.84 1.28 -10.66
CA MET A 87 -6.33 1.20 -9.28
C MET A 87 -6.70 2.58 -8.71
N LYS A 88 -5.98 3.65 -9.07
CA LYS A 88 -6.25 5.00 -8.54
C LYS A 88 -7.45 5.69 -9.16
N TYR A 89 -7.79 5.37 -10.41
CA TYR A 89 -8.70 6.20 -11.20
C TYR A 89 -9.86 5.46 -11.86
N HIS A 90 -9.88 4.14 -11.85
CA HIS A 90 -10.94 3.35 -12.49
C HIS A 90 -11.85 2.58 -11.52
N ASN A 91 -11.90 3.01 -10.24
CA ASN A 91 -12.78 2.43 -9.22
C ASN A 91 -12.71 0.90 -9.15
N GLN A 92 -11.51 0.37 -8.88
CA GLN A 92 -11.24 -1.08 -8.81
C GLN A 92 -10.80 -1.50 -7.40
N PRO A 93 -11.68 -1.43 -6.37
CA PRO A 93 -11.32 -1.79 -5.00
C PRO A 93 -10.91 -3.26 -4.86
N GLU A 94 -11.57 -4.17 -5.61
CA GLU A 94 -11.24 -5.59 -5.61
C GLU A 94 -9.80 -5.83 -6.11
N THR A 95 -9.37 -5.11 -7.13
CA THR A 95 -7.98 -5.20 -7.61
C THR A 95 -6.99 -4.77 -6.53
N ALA A 96 -7.27 -3.70 -5.80
CA ALA A 96 -6.43 -3.24 -4.70
C ALA A 96 -6.35 -4.27 -3.56
N GLU A 97 -7.48 -4.87 -3.16
CA GLU A 97 -7.56 -5.92 -2.15
C GLU A 97 -6.75 -7.15 -2.56
N LEU A 98 -6.93 -7.61 -3.79
CA LEU A 98 -6.18 -8.72 -4.34
C LEU A 98 -4.67 -8.43 -4.43
N MET A 99 -4.25 -7.21 -4.80
CA MET A 99 -2.84 -6.81 -4.77
C MET A 99 -2.28 -6.85 -3.34
N GLY A 100 -3.05 -6.45 -2.34
CA GLY A 100 -2.70 -6.62 -0.93
C GLY A 100 -2.49 -8.09 -0.54
N SER A 101 -3.38 -8.98 -0.98
CA SER A 101 -3.23 -10.43 -0.78
C SER A 101 -1.95 -10.97 -1.43
N MET A 102 -1.64 -10.52 -2.65
CA MET A 102 -0.41 -10.90 -3.35
C MET A 102 0.85 -10.40 -2.62
N MET A 103 0.84 -9.17 -2.09
CA MET A 103 1.93 -8.63 -1.27
C MET A 103 2.16 -9.52 -0.05
N ALA A 104 1.09 -9.93 0.64
CA ALA A 104 1.19 -10.80 1.80
C ALA A 104 1.74 -12.18 1.41
N ASP A 105 1.20 -12.83 0.37
CA ASP A 105 1.64 -14.14 -0.07
C ASP A 105 3.14 -14.18 -0.44
N GLU A 106 3.68 -13.10 -1.03
CA GLU A 106 5.09 -13.02 -1.41
C GLU A 106 6.03 -12.69 -0.24
N MET A 107 5.58 -11.86 0.72
CA MET A 107 6.46 -11.35 1.78
C MET A 107 6.36 -12.13 3.09
N MET A 108 5.31 -12.94 3.31
CA MET A 108 5.15 -13.73 4.53
C MET A 108 6.30 -14.75 4.71
N GLY A 109 6.81 -15.31 3.62
CA GLY A 109 7.90 -16.28 3.64
C GLY A 109 9.19 -15.72 4.24
N ASP A 110 9.41 -14.40 4.15
CA ASP A 110 10.56 -13.69 4.68
C ASP A 110 10.38 -13.24 6.15
N GLY A 111 9.24 -13.57 6.79
CA GLY A 111 8.90 -13.10 8.13
C GLY A 111 8.61 -11.59 8.20
N PHE A 112 8.29 -10.96 7.07
CA PHE A 112 8.12 -9.51 6.98
C PHE A 112 6.98 -8.98 7.85
N PHE A 113 5.95 -9.77 8.08
CA PHE A 113 4.79 -9.42 8.90
C PHE A 113 4.89 -9.86 10.36
N ASP A 114 5.98 -10.54 10.76
CA ASP A 114 6.11 -11.08 12.12
C ASP A 114 6.15 -9.98 13.17
N GLY A 115 5.35 -10.14 14.22
CA GLY A 115 5.30 -9.20 15.34
C GLY A 115 4.61 -7.86 15.02
N ILE A 116 3.91 -7.75 13.89
CA ILE A 116 3.06 -6.58 13.59
C ILE A 116 1.72 -6.74 14.31
N ASP A 117 1.35 -5.75 15.10
CA ASP A 117 0.10 -5.74 15.86
C ASP A 117 -1.08 -5.20 15.05
N LEU A 118 -0.85 -4.20 14.20
CA LEU A 118 -1.91 -3.48 13.48
C LEU A 118 -1.44 -3.01 12.10
N LEU A 119 -2.34 -3.10 11.12
CA LEU A 119 -2.19 -2.44 9.81
C LEU A 119 -2.85 -1.06 9.86
N ILE A 120 -2.13 -0.03 9.46
CA ILE A 120 -2.64 1.34 9.38
C ILE A 120 -2.60 1.78 7.90
N PRO A 121 -3.75 1.75 7.20
CA PRO A 121 -3.82 2.28 5.85
C PRO A 121 -3.60 3.79 5.86
N VAL A 122 -2.71 4.30 5.01
CA VAL A 122 -2.48 5.75 4.88
C VAL A 122 -3.77 6.42 4.40
N PRO A 123 -4.33 7.39 5.18
CA PRO A 123 -5.61 7.97 4.84
C PRO A 123 -5.50 8.97 3.68
N LEU A 124 -6.52 9.00 2.84
CA LEU A 124 -6.73 10.01 1.82
C LEU A 124 -7.42 11.25 2.41
N THR A 125 -7.32 12.39 1.70
CA THR A 125 -8.22 13.50 1.98
C THR A 125 -9.65 13.14 1.54
N ARG A 126 -10.67 13.67 2.23
CA ARG A 126 -12.09 13.44 1.87
C ARG A 126 -12.39 13.77 0.40
N LYS A 127 -11.72 14.79 -0.16
CA LYS A 127 -11.85 15.15 -1.58
C LYS A 127 -11.34 14.04 -2.49
N ARG A 128 -10.12 13.52 -2.21
CA ARG A 128 -9.52 12.44 -3.02
C ARG A 128 -10.29 11.13 -2.88
N GLU A 129 -10.75 10.80 -1.68
CA GLU A 129 -11.54 9.59 -1.45
C GLU A 129 -12.87 9.63 -2.22
N ARG A 130 -13.58 10.78 -2.22
CA ARG A 130 -14.78 10.97 -3.04
C ARG A 130 -14.51 10.89 -4.54
N GLN A 131 -13.36 11.41 -5.02
CA GLN A 131 -12.98 11.35 -6.43
C GLN A 131 -12.61 9.94 -6.90
N ARG A 132 -12.01 9.14 -6.02
CA ARG A 132 -11.57 7.78 -6.32
C ARG A 132 -12.63 6.73 -6.02
N GLY A 133 -13.63 7.06 -5.18
CA GLY A 133 -14.64 6.15 -4.69
C GLY A 133 -14.21 5.32 -3.49
N TYR A 134 -12.91 5.19 -3.22
CA TYR A 134 -12.34 4.37 -2.16
C TYR A 134 -10.91 4.79 -1.79
N ASN A 135 -10.38 4.23 -0.70
CA ASN A 135 -8.98 4.37 -0.30
C ASN A 135 -8.19 3.09 -0.69
N GLN A 136 -7.27 3.20 -1.65
CA GLN A 136 -6.47 2.08 -2.15
C GLN A 136 -5.67 1.41 -1.04
N SER A 137 -5.06 2.21 -0.16
CA SER A 137 -4.27 1.71 0.97
C SER A 137 -5.12 0.89 1.94
N TYR A 138 -6.41 1.24 2.11
CA TYR A 138 -7.36 0.49 2.92
C TYR A 138 -7.71 -0.86 2.28
N GLU A 139 -8.01 -0.88 0.99
CA GLU A 139 -8.34 -2.14 0.31
C GLU A 139 -7.13 -3.08 0.27
N MET A 140 -5.91 -2.56 0.02
CA MET A 140 -4.69 -3.38 0.14
C MET A 140 -4.50 -3.92 1.56
N ALA A 141 -4.76 -3.09 2.59
CA ALA A 141 -4.69 -3.56 3.98
C ALA A 141 -5.71 -4.68 4.27
N LYS A 142 -6.90 -4.68 3.63
CA LYS A 142 -7.87 -5.79 3.72
C LYS A 142 -7.27 -7.09 3.18
N GLY A 143 -6.69 -7.04 1.98
CA GLY A 143 -6.05 -8.22 1.39
C GLY A 143 -4.90 -8.76 2.26
N ILE A 144 -4.07 -7.87 2.81
CA ILE A 144 -3.00 -8.25 3.74
C ILE A 144 -3.61 -8.87 5.02
N SER A 145 -4.63 -8.21 5.60
CA SER A 145 -5.30 -8.69 6.82
C SER A 145 -5.94 -10.08 6.64
N GLU A 146 -6.55 -10.33 5.48
CA GLU A 146 -7.14 -11.65 5.17
C GLU A 146 -6.10 -12.77 5.19
N LYS A 147 -4.88 -12.49 4.71
CA LYS A 147 -3.80 -13.47 4.64
C LYS A 147 -3.04 -13.66 5.94
N THR A 148 -2.77 -12.55 6.64
CA THR A 148 -1.90 -12.53 7.82
C THR A 148 -2.66 -12.64 9.14
N GLY A 149 -3.97 -12.32 9.14
CA GLY A 149 -4.77 -12.21 10.36
C GLY A 149 -4.52 -10.92 11.15
N ILE A 150 -3.66 -10.01 10.68
CA ILE A 150 -3.35 -8.76 11.38
C ILE A 150 -4.51 -7.78 11.23
N PRO A 151 -5.07 -7.26 12.34
CA PRO A 151 -6.24 -6.38 12.28
C PRO A 151 -5.91 -4.99 11.72
N ILE A 152 -6.90 -4.36 11.07
CA ILE A 152 -6.79 -3.02 10.50
C ILE A 152 -7.23 -1.97 11.52
N ALA A 153 -6.51 -0.85 11.58
CA ALA A 153 -6.82 0.31 12.40
C ALA A 153 -6.87 1.58 11.52
N SER A 154 -8.04 1.88 10.96
CA SER A 154 -8.26 3.04 10.09
C SER A 154 -8.67 4.31 10.83
N ASP A 155 -8.93 4.23 12.14
CA ASP A 155 -9.36 5.32 13.01
C ASP A 155 -8.23 6.00 13.78
N VAL A 156 -6.98 5.59 13.56
CA VAL A 156 -5.84 6.03 14.36
C VAL A 156 -5.28 7.36 13.88
N VAL A 157 -5.29 7.60 12.60
CA VAL A 157 -4.77 8.81 11.96
C VAL A 157 -5.71 9.26 10.86
N GLN A 158 -5.89 10.58 10.73
CA GLN A 158 -6.66 11.17 9.63
C GLN A 158 -5.83 12.15 8.83
N ARG A 159 -6.11 12.26 7.55
CA ARG A 159 -5.54 13.30 6.71
C ARG A 159 -6.38 14.58 6.80
N VAL A 160 -5.75 15.67 7.19
CA VAL A 160 -6.40 16.98 7.28
C VAL A 160 -6.14 17.79 6.01
N ASN A 161 -7.14 18.55 5.56
CA ASN A 161 -6.96 19.48 4.45
C ASN A 161 -6.32 20.76 5.00
N PHE A 162 -5.10 21.10 4.56
CA PHE A 162 -4.68 22.48 4.64
C PHE A 162 -5.40 23.26 3.55
N ALA A 163 -5.95 24.44 3.88
CA ALA A 163 -6.43 25.40 2.89
C ALA A 163 -5.32 25.64 1.87
N GLU A 164 -5.61 25.39 0.61
CA GLU A 164 -4.67 25.59 -0.50
C GLU A 164 -4.23 27.05 -0.50
N SER A 165 -3.00 27.33 -0.08
CA SER A 165 -2.30 28.53 -0.54
C SER A 165 -1.98 28.30 -2.01
N GLN A 166 -2.73 28.97 -2.87
CA GLN A 166 -2.51 28.97 -4.32
C GLN A 166 -1.17 29.63 -4.61
N THR A 167 -0.20 28.85 -5.07
CA THR A 167 0.87 29.32 -5.97
C THR A 167 1.62 28.13 -6.56
N HIS A 168 2.06 28.26 -7.81
CA HIS A 168 2.88 27.29 -8.55
C HIS A 168 4.12 26.89 -7.74
N LYS A 169 4.27 25.58 -7.40
CA LYS A 169 5.28 25.14 -6.45
C LYS A 169 6.23 24.09 -6.98
N ASN A 170 7.53 24.32 -6.79
CA ASN A 170 8.66 23.46 -7.11
C ASN A 170 8.74 22.21 -6.22
N ARG A 171 9.59 21.23 -6.61
CA ARG A 171 9.76 19.90 -6.00
C ARG A 171 10.09 19.91 -4.50
N TYR A 172 10.90 20.89 -4.03
CA TYR A 172 11.22 21.10 -2.61
C TYR A 172 9.99 21.44 -1.76
N GLU A 173 9.04 22.14 -2.32
CA GLU A 173 7.80 22.55 -1.67
C GLU A 173 6.79 21.41 -1.49
N ARG A 174 6.94 20.27 -2.23
CA ARG A 174 6.12 19.08 -2.00
C ARG A 174 6.42 18.42 -0.67
N GLN A 175 7.67 18.45 -0.20
CA GLN A 175 8.04 17.91 1.11
C GLN A 175 7.51 18.79 2.26
N GLU A 176 7.52 20.12 2.13
CA GLU A 176 6.97 21.03 3.13
C GLU A 176 5.42 20.98 3.17
N ASN A 177 4.77 20.78 2.03
CA ASN A 177 3.30 20.72 1.95
C ASN A 177 2.69 19.48 2.62
N VAL A 178 3.48 18.50 3.03
CA VAL A 178 3.01 17.29 3.71
C VAL A 178 3.15 17.41 5.23
N LYS A 179 4.01 18.29 5.75
CA LYS A 179 4.10 18.59 7.19
C LYS A 179 2.76 19.10 7.70
N GLY A 180 2.22 18.43 8.75
CA GLY A 180 0.93 18.77 9.34
C GLY A 180 -0.31 18.30 8.55
N SER A 181 -0.15 17.62 7.40
CA SER A 181 -1.30 17.08 6.66
C SER A 181 -1.95 15.86 7.32
N PHE A 182 -1.40 15.36 8.40
CA PHE A 182 -1.97 14.26 9.18
C PHE A 182 -2.20 14.70 10.62
N ARG A 183 -3.11 14.02 11.31
CA ARG A 183 -3.40 14.22 12.73
C ARG A 183 -3.69 12.88 13.37
N LEU A 184 -3.01 12.59 14.49
CA LEU A 184 -3.31 11.44 15.35
C LEU A 184 -4.71 11.63 15.95
N THR A 185 -5.56 10.59 15.85
CA THR A 185 -6.95 10.62 16.35
C THR A 185 -7.16 9.66 17.51
N ASN A 186 -6.53 8.48 17.48
CA ASN A 186 -6.68 7.46 18.51
C ASN A 186 -5.31 6.87 18.89
N GLY A 187 -4.50 7.67 19.62
CA GLY A 187 -3.15 7.28 20.03
C GLY A 187 -3.12 6.11 21.01
N THR A 188 -4.11 6.00 21.90
CA THR A 188 -4.17 4.92 22.91
C THR A 188 -4.25 3.54 22.27
N ARG A 189 -4.84 3.43 21.08
CA ARG A 189 -4.97 2.17 20.35
C ARG A 189 -3.62 1.60 19.88
N ILE A 190 -2.61 2.45 19.67
CA ILE A 190 -1.29 2.08 19.11
C ILE A 190 -0.12 2.28 20.06
N SER A 191 -0.34 2.88 21.23
CA SER A 191 0.73 3.08 22.20
C SER A 191 1.38 1.74 22.60
N GLY A 192 2.71 1.68 22.53
CA GLY A 192 3.50 0.49 22.80
C GLY A 192 3.43 -0.62 21.74
N LYS A 193 2.79 -0.38 20.59
CA LYS A 193 2.59 -1.38 19.53
C LYS A 193 3.54 -1.25 18.37
N HIS A 194 3.72 -2.36 17.65
CA HIS A 194 4.36 -2.38 16.34
C HIS A 194 3.30 -2.29 15.25
N VAL A 195 3.28 -1.18 14.54
CA VAL A 195 2.28 -0.89 13.51
C VAL A 195 2.90 -0.91 12.12
N MET A 196 2.13 -1.31 11.12
CA MET A 196 2.55 -1.29 9.72
C MET A 196 1.72 -0.29 8.92
N LEU A 197 2.37 0.75 8.41
CA LEU A 197 1.77 1.67 7.44
C LEU A 197 1.66 0.98 6.07
N VAL A 198 0.45 1.03 5.50
CA VAL A 198 0.17 0.49 4.16
C VAL A 198 -0.11 1.63 3.21
N ASP A 199 0.62 1.70 2.09
CA ASP A 199 0.40 2.73 1.05
C ASP A 199 0.51 2.12 -0.36
N ASP A 200 0.05 2.84 -1.38
CA ASP A 200 0.10 2.37 -2.77
C ASP A 200 1.49 2.55 -3.39
N VAL A 201 2.09 3.72 -3.28
CA VAL A 201 3.42 4.02 -3.88
C VAL A 201 4.23 4.94 -2.99
N VAL A 202 5.46 4.54 -2.74
CA VAL A 202 6.48 5.40 -2.13
C VAL A 202 7.41 5.94 -3.22
N THR A 203 7.60 7.25 -3.21
CA THR A 203 8.58 7.97 -4.05
C THR A 203 9.66 8.60 -3.16
N THR A 204 9.45 9.79 -2.66
CA THR A 204 10.34 10.47 -1.70
C THR A 204 10.10 10.07 -0.25
N GLY A 205 9.08 9.27 0.02
CA GLY A 205 8.69 8.90 1.39
C GLY A 205 7.95 9.99 2.20
N ALA A 206 7.77 11.19 1.64
CA ALA A 206 7.22 12.34 2.39
C ALA A 206 5.85 12.06 3.04
N THR A 207 4.96 11.33 2.36
CA THR A 207 3.65 10.94 2.90
C THR A 207 3.79 10.02 4.11
N ILE A 208 4.62 8.99 4.00
CA ILE A 208 4.90 8.02 5.07
C ILE A 208 5.56 8.73 6.26
N ILE A 209 6.54 9.59 6.00
CA ILE A 209 7.23 10.36 7.06
C ILE A 209 6.24 11.23 7.83
N ALA A 210 5.40 12.01 7.14
CA ALA A 210 4.46 12.88 7.81
C ALA A 210 3.37 12.11 8.57
N CYS A 211 2.89 10.99 8.04
CA CYS A 211 1.95 10.11 8.72
C CYS A 211 2.61 9.45 9.94
N GLY A 212 3.80 8.88 9.79
CA GLY A 212 4.56 8.22 10.85
C GLY A 212 4.93 9.17 11.99
N GLN A 213 5.31 10.42 11.70
CA GLN A 213 5.58 11.44 12.72
C GLN A 213 4.36 11.74 13.61
N GLU A 214 3.14 11.62 13.07
CA GLU A 214 1.94 11.72 13.89
C GLU A 214 1.75 10.47 14.76
N LEU A 215 2.00 9.26 14.24
CA LEU A 215 1.85 8.01 14.99
C LEU A 215 2.83 7.93 16.17
N VAL A 216 4.06 8.40 16.02
CA VAL A 216 5.09 8.42 17.09
C VAL A 216 4.62 9.21 18.32
N LYS A 217 3.73 10.19 18.16
CA LYS A 217 3.17 10.96 19.28
C LYS A 217 2.36 10.11 20.28
N ALA A 218 1.93 8.92 19.87
CA ALA A 218 1.24 7.97 20.77
C ALA A 218 2.15 7.34 21.83
N GLY A 219 3.47 7.44 21.68
CA GLY A 219 4.48 6.92 22.60
C GLY A 219 4.81 5.44 22.37
N ASN A 220 6.11 5.13 22.32
CA ASN A 220 6.68 3.78 22.18
C ASN A 220 6.14 2.97 20.98
N VAL A 221 5.85 3.64 19.88
CA VAL A 221 5.35 3.00 18.65
C VAL A 221 6.54 2.60 17.77
N LYS A 222 6.58 1.33 17.36
CA LYS A 222 7.44 0.84 16.29
C LYS A 222 6.69 0.91 14.97
N ILE A 223 7.37 1.26 13.89
CA ILE A 223 6.75 1.46 12.58
C ILE A 223 7.42 0.56 11.55
N SER A 224 6.64 -0.20 10.82
CA SER A 224 7.02 -0.81 9.55
C SER A 224 6.20 -0.22 8.41
N VAL A 225 6.71 -0.35 7.18
CA VAL A 225 6.07 0.21 5.99
C VAL A 225 5.99 -0.84 4.90
N VAL A 226 4.81 -0.97 4.31
CA VAL A 226 4.60 -1.80 3.11
C VAL A 226 3.89 -0.99 2.04
N CYS A 227 4.33 -1.12 0.80
CA CYS A 227 3.64 -0.52 -0.33
C CYS A 227 3.68 -1.44 -1.56
N LEU A 228 2.78 -1.18 -2.50
CA LEU A 228 2.75 -1.91 -3.76
C LEU A 228 3.94 -1.52 -4.64
N GLY A 229 4.20 -0.20 -4.78
CA GLY A 229 5.24 0.30 -5.67
C GLY A 229 6.26 1.21 -5.00
N PHE A 230 7.53 1.07 -5.39
CA PHE A 230 8.61 1.98 -5.05
C PHE A 230 9.16 2.64 -6.31
N SER A 231 9.11 3.97 -6.38
CA SER A 231 9.68 4.73 -7.50
C SER A 231 11.10 5.16 -7.16
N LYS A 232 12.07 4.56 -7.84
CA LYS A 232 13.46 5.02 -7.82
C LYS A 232 13.56 6.30 -8.65
N GLU A 233 14.22 7.32 -8.09
CA GLU A 233 14.52 8.58 -8.79
C GLU A 233 15.68 8.42 -9.77
#